data_a889abbda3ba19d58d17e83c5fc2bf96
#
_entry.id   a889abbda3ba19d58d17e83c5fc2bf96
#
_cell.length_a   1.000
_cell.length_b   1.000
_cell.length_c   1.000
_cell.angle_alpha   90.00
_cell.angle_beta   90.00
_cell.angle_gamma   90.00
#
_symmetry.space_group_name_H-M   'P 1'
#
loop_
_entity.id
_entity.type
_entity.pdbx_description
1 polymer ?
#
loop_
_entity_poly.entity_id
_entity_poly.type
_entity_poly.pdbx_seq_one_letter_code
_entity_poly.pdbx_strand_id
1 'polypeptide(L)'
;MKKHIFLSCLSVSLISCGPSSKEAIFYNDGIMGIVNKVTVAQNNFFDQTDGHNIDSLVICQKLYAQKSKESLDEIAKLNAFANKTGYLDAAKVFVNTLNSLANNEAKQMVEIMTKDTSSVTELDIKTVSDLSDKLNKETDEATKLIEDAQQQFVKEWKFELDHNHDKKHYKH
;
A
#
# COMPACT_ATOMS: atom_id res chain seq x y z
N MET A 1 71.75 20.87 17.09
CA MET A 1 70.53 20.46 17.80
C MET A 1 69.32 20.59 16.85
N LYS A 2 68.87 19.49 16.21
CA LYS A 2 67.71 19.47 15.24
C LYS A 2 66.48 19.08 16.02
N LYS A 3 65.49 20.01 16.12
CA LYS A 3 64.17 19.74 16.70
C LYS A 3 63.28 19.10 15.66
N HIS A 4 62.89 17.83 15.83
CA HIS A 4 61.87 17.17 15.03
C HIS A 4 60.51 17.54 15.61
N ILE A 5 59.70 18.29 14.86
CA ILE A 5 58.30 18.56 15.11
C ILE A 5 57.50 17.37 14.59
N PHE A 6 56.95 16.56 15.51
CA PHE A 6 56.05 15.47 15.19
C PHE A 6 54.64 16.06 14.94
N LEU A 7 54.27 16.18 13.68
CA LEU A 7 52.93 16.62 13.28
C LEU A 7 51.97 15.42 13.38
N SER A 8 51.28 15.32 14.52
CA SER A 8 50.24 14.31 14.74
C SER A 8 49.00 14.66 13.92
N CYS A 9 48.80 13.95 12.79
CA CYS A 9 47.55 14.00 12.01
C CYS A 9 46.42 13.37 12.84
N LEU A 10 45.59 14.21 13.44
CA LEU A 10 44.34 13.81 14.10
C LEU A 10 43.34 13.52 12.98
N SER A 11 43.23 12.25 12.58
CA SER A 11 42.19 11.77 11.66
C SER A 11 40.82 11.80 12.41
N VAL A 12 40.09 12.88 12.19
CA VAL A 12 38.67 12.96 12.60
C VAL A 12 37.88 11.99 11.72
N SER A 13 37.64 10.81 12.23
CA SER A 13 36.69 9.88 11.64
C SER A 13 35.31 10.53 11.74
N LEU A 14 34.82 11.12 10.65
CA LEU A 14 33.42 11.51 10.50
C LEU A 14 32.60 10.22 10.55
N ILE A 15 32.11 9.88 11.74
CA ILE A 15 31.08 8.85 11.91
C ILE A 15 29.88 9.38 11.14
N SER A 16 29.69 8.84 9.94
CA SER A 16 28.47 9.09 9.16
C SER A 16 27.28 8.58 9.95
N CYS A 17 26.62 9.48 10.66
CA CYS A 17 25.38 9.23 11.40
C CYS A 17 24.23 9.17 10.40
N GLY A 18 24.24 8.17 9.51
CA GLY A 18 23.10 7.85 8.66
C GLY A 18 22.04 7.07 9.46
N PRO A 19 20.78 7.01 8.98
CA PRO A 19 19.75 6.20 9.60
C PRO A 19 20.18 4.75 9.74
N SER A 20 19.73 4.11 10.82
CA SER A 20 20.02 2.71 11.12
C SER A 20 19.03 1.76 10.45
N SER A 21 19.40 0.48 10.33
CA SER A 21 18.45 -0.57 9.88
C SER A 21 17.21 -0.65 10.75
N LYS A 22 17.31 -0.38 12.07
CA LYS A 22 16.16 -0.35 12.97
C LYS A 22 15.17 0.78 12.62
N GLU A 23 15.67 1.95 12.28
CA GLU A 23 14.81 3.06 11.83
C GLU A 23 14.20 2.77 10.47
N ALA A 24 14.91 2.06 9.57
CA ALA A 24 14.38 1.61 8.30
C ALA A 24 13.25 0.58 8.48
N ILE A 25 13.38 -0.37 9.40
CA ILE A 25 12.31 -1.31 9.76
C ILE A 25 11.08 -0.55 10.21
N PHE A 26 11.23 0.38 11.15
CA PHE A 26 10.12 1.17 11.68
C PHE A 26 9.42 1.99 10.59
N TYR A 27 10.19 2.54 9.65
CA TYR A 27 9.65 3.26 8.50
C TYR A 27 8.88 2.34 7.55
N ASN A 28 9.44 1.15 7.25
CA ASN A 28 8.75 0.12 6.47
C ASN A 28 7.42 -0.28 7.10
N ASP A 29 7.41 -0.56 8.41
CA ASP A 29 6.20 -0.97 9.12
C ASP A 29 5.14 0.13 9.12
N GLY A 30 5.55 1.39 9.20
CA GLY A 30 4.66 2.54 9.06
C GLY A 30 3.99 2.61 7.69
N ILE A 31 4.74 2.45 6.59
CA ILE A 31 4.21 2.39 5.22
C ILE A 31 3.28 1.19 5.05
N MET A 32 3.73 -0.01 5.44
CA MET A 32 2.93 -1.22 5.27
C MET A 32 1.67 -1.22 6.13
N GLY A 33 1.69 -0.58 7.30
CA GLY A 33 0.49 -0.36 8.10
C GLY A 33 -0.58 0.47 7.38
N ILE A 34 -0.17 1.49 6.61
CA ILE A 34 -1.08 2.31 5.80
C ILE A 34 -1.60 1.51 4.60
N VAL A 35 -0.72 0.79 3.90
CA VAL A 35 -1.05 -0.08 2.76
C VAL A 35 -2.04 -1.16 3.17
N ASN A 36 -1.79 -1.85 4.28
CA ASN A 36 -2.65 -2.92 4.77
C ASN A 36 -4.07 -2.45 5.11
N LYS A 37 -4.26 -1.23 5.61
CA LYS A 37 -5.60 -0.69 5.90
C LYS A 37 -6.49 -0.68 4.66
N VAL A 38 -5.97 -0.19 3.55
CA VAL A 38 -6.75 -0.12 2.30
C VAL A 38 -6.88 -1.49 1.65
N THR A 39 -5.85 -2.34 1.70
CA THR A 39 -5.89 -3.71 1.16
C THR A 39 -6.95 -4.56 1.87
N VAL A 40 -7.01 -4.52 3.20
CA VAL A 40 -8.05 -5.24 3.96
C VAL A 40 -9.46 -4.75 3.61
N ALA A 41 -9.64 -3.44 3.44
CA ALA A 41 -10.94 -2.90 3.05
C ALA A 41 -11.34 -3.30 1.63
N GLN A 42 -10.39 -3.36 0.70
CA GLN A 42 -10.60 -3.87 -0.66
C GLN A 42 -10.97 -5.36 -0.66
N ASN A 43 -10.22 -6.20 0.08
CA ASN A 43 -10.51 -7.63 0.18
C ASN A 43 -11.91 -7.87 0.76
N ASN A 44 -12.28 -7.16 1.83
CA ASN A 44 -13.63 -7.23 2.38
C ASN A 44 -14.71 -6.84 1.36
N PHE A 45 -14.43 -5.88 0.48
CA PHE A 45 -15.34 -5.55 -0.61
C PHE A 45 -15.45 -6.70 -1.61
N PHE A 46 -14.34 -7.28 -2.06
CA PHE A 46 -14.36 -8.42 -2.98
C PHE A 46 -15.08 -9.64 -2.39
N ASP A 47 -14.88 -9.96 -1.11
CA ASP A 47 -15.57 -11.06 -0.44
C ASP A 47 -17.11 -10.90 -0.47
N GLN A 48 -17.62 -9.67 -0.60
CA GLN A 48 -19.05 -9.41 -0.70
C GLN A 48 -19.59 -9.43 -2.14
N THR A 49 -18.73 -9.34 -3.15
CA THR A 49 -19.19 -9.38 -4.55
C THR A 49 -19.74 -10.75 -4.95
N ASP A 50 -19.25 -11.83 -4.34
CA ASP A 50 -19.75 -13.19 -4.52
C ASP A 50 -20.94 -13.53 -3.59
N GLY A 51 -21.22 -12.65 -2.63
CA GLY A 51 -22.29 -12.80 -1.66
C GLY A 51 -23.64 -12.33 -2.21
N HIS A 52 -24.73 -12.85 -1.61
CA HIS A 52 -26.10 -12.45 -1.96
C HIS A 52 -26.63 -11.28 -1.10
N ASN A 53 -25.77 -10.67 -0.28
CA ASN A 53 -26.19 -9.61 0.65
C ASN A 53 -25.80 -8.23 0.09
N ILE A 54 -26.75 -7.59 -0.59
CA ILE A 54 -26.60 -6.27 -1.21
C ILE A 54 -26.25 -5.20 -0.17
N ASP A 55 -26.85 -5.23 1.02
CA ASP A 55 -26.57 -4.24 2.07
C ASP A 55 -25.11 -4.32 2.54
N SER A 56 -24.59 -5.54 2.71
CA SER A 56 -23.18 -5.76 3.06
C SER A 56 -22.25 -5.26 1.96
N LEU A 57 -22.58 -5.50 0.69
CA LEU A 57 -21.80 -5.02 -0.46
C LEU A 57 -21.71 -3.49 -0.47
N VAL A 58 -22.84 -2.80 -0.29
CA VAL A 58 -22.88 -1.32 -0.22
C VAL A 58 -22.05 -0.79 0.96
N ILE A 59 -22.13 -1.43 2.12
CA ILE A 59 -21.36 -1.04 3.31
C ILE A 59 -19.87 -1.24 3.05
N CYS A 60 -19.46 -2.39 2.51
CA CYS A 60 -18.05 -2.69 2.24
C CYS A 60 -17.46 -1.75 1.18
N GLN A 61 -18.20 -1.39 0.13
CA GLN A 61 -17.75 -0.40 -0.84
C GLN A 61 -17.50 0.97 -0.19
N LYS A 62 -18.42 1.44 0.66
CA LYS A 62 -18.25 2.71 1.39
C LYS A 62 -17.05 2.68 2.33
N LEU A 63 -16.84 1.55 3.03
CA LEU A 63 -15.66 1.37 3.89
C LEU A 63 -14.37 1.34 3.07
N TYR A 64 -14.37 0.70 1.89
CA TYR A 64 -13.22 0.71 1.00
C TYR A 64 -12.88 2.13 0.55
N ALA A 65 -13.85 2.91 0.09
CA ALA A 65 -13.65 4.31 -0.29
C ALA A 65 -13.18 5.18 0.90
N GLN A 66 -13.73 4.96 2.10
CA GLN A 66 -13.30 5.69 3.29
C GLN A 66 -11.86 5.35 3.68
N LYS A 67 -11.52 4.04 3.75
CA LYS A 67 -10.19 3.58 4.17
C LYS A 67 -9.11 3.96 3.17
N SER A 68 -9.42 3.95 1.87
CA SER A 68 -8.50 4.41 0.84
C SER A 68 -8.21 5.92 0.97
N LYS A 69 -9.23 6.74 1.26
CA LYS A 69 -9.04 8.15 1.52
C LYS A 69 -8.22 8.42 2.79
N GLU A 70 -8.54 7.74 3.90
CA GLU A 70 -7.77 7.84 5.14
C GLU A 70 -6.28 7.49 4.89
N SER A 71 -6.02 6.41 4.13
CA SER A 71 -4.67 5.99 3.76
C SER A 71 -3.94 7.02 2.89
N LEU A 72 -4.64 7.69 1.95
CA LEU A 72 -4.09 8.80 1.19
C LEU A 72 -3.67 9.96 2.09
N ASP A 73 -4.52 10.34 3.04
CA ASP A 73 -4.26 11.44 3.96
C ASP A 73 -3.09 11.10 4.93
N GLU A 74 -2.91 9.82 5.28
CA GLU A 74 -1.80 9.35 6.12
C GLU A 74 -0.48 9.28 5.33
N ILE A 75 -0.47 8.66 4.13
CA ILE A 75 0.74 8.50 3.33
C ILE A 75 1.31 9.85 2.85
N ALA A 76 0.42 10.84 2.64
CA ALA A 76 0.81 12.18 2.24
C ALA A 76 1.62 12.93 3.33
N LYS A 77 1.48 12.54 4.60
CA LYS A 77 2.19 13.16 5.74
C LYS A 77 3.59 12.58 5.94
N LEU A 78 3.90 11.45 5.31
CA LEU A 78 5.22 10.82 5.45
C LEU A 78 6.27 11.57 4.63
N ASN A 79 7.45 11.69 5.24
CA ASN A 79 8.64 12.19 4.57
C ASN A 79 9.47 11.03 4.01
N ALA A 80 10.27 11.32 2.99
CA ALA A 80 11.21 10.36 2.44
C ALA A 80 12.23 9.92 3.50
N PHE A 81 12.54 8.63 3.54
CA PHE A 81 13.57 8.10 4.43
C PHE A 81 14.95 8.40 3.87
N ALA A 82 15.80 9.05 4.66
CA ALA A 82 17.17 9.43 4.25
C ALA A 82 17.23 10.18 2.90
N ASN A 83 16.22 11.02 2.61
CA ASN A 83 16.07 11.74 1.35
C ASN A 83 15.88 10.85 0.10
N LYS A 84 15.51 9.55 0.29
CA LYS A 84 15.21 8.61 -0.80
C LYS A 84 13.70 8.41 -0.89
N THR A 85 13.13 8.72 -2.05
CA THR A 85 11.68 8.76 -2.24
C THR A 85 11.10 7.46 -2.80
N GLY A 86 11.88 6.63 -3.50
CA GLY A 86 11.40 5.53 -4.32
C GLY A 86 10.37 4.61 -3.66
N TYR A 87 10.62 4.17 -2.42
CA TYR A 87 9.67 3.33 -1.69
C TYR A 87 8.40 4.09 -1.29
N LEU A 88 8.55 5.32 -0.79
CA LEU A 88 7.40 6.17 -0.45
C LEU A 88 6.57 6.53 -1.69
N ASP A 89 7.20 6.79 -2.82
CA ASP A 89 6.52 7.13 -4.07
C ASP A 89 5.73 5.92 -4.59
N ALA A 90 6.29 4.71 -4.54
CA ALA A 90 5.58 3.47 -4.87
C ALA A 90 4.36 3.26 -3.96
N ALA A 91 4.51 3.48 -2.65
CA ALA A 91 3.41 3.38 -1.69
C ALA A 91 2.31 4.42 -1.96
N LYS A 92 2.67 5.66 -2.32
CA LYS A 92 1.72 6.69 -2.74
C LYS A 92 0.97 6.30 -4.00
N VAL A 93 1.66 5.74 -5.00
CA VAL A 93 1.02 5.23 -6.22
C VAL A 93 0.04 4.13 -5.88
N PHE A 94 0.43 3.15 -5.06
CA PHE A 94 -0.45 2.06 -4.62
C PHE A 94 -1.74 2.59 -3.97
N VAL A 95 -1.60 3.40 -2.92
CA VAL A 95 -2.76 3.93 -2.18
C VAL A 95 -3.65 4.80 -3.08
N ASN A 96 -3.05 5.58 -3.98
CA ASN A 96 -3.80 6.42 -4.92
C ASN A 96 -4.57 5.58 -5.95
N THR A 97 -3.97 4.50 -6.47
CA THR A 97 -4.65 3.54 -7.35
C THR A 97 -5.85 2.93 -6.65
N LEU A 98 -5.69 2.40 -5.43
CA LEU A 98 -6.80 1.79 -4.69
C LEU A 98 -7.89 2.81 -4.35
N ASN A 99 -7.53 4.06 -4.05
CA ASN A 99 -8.53 5.10 -3.83
C ASN A 99 -9.32 5.44 -5.13
N SER A 100 -8.66 5.46 -6.27
CA SER A 100 -9.33 5.63 -7.57
C SER A 100 -10.30 4.48 -7.83
N LEU A 101 -9.84 3.24 -7.68
CA LEU A 101 -10.64 2.04 -7.88
C LEU A 101 -11.86 1.98 -6.94
N ALA A 102 -11.69 2.36 -5.67
CA ALA A 102 -12.78 2.39 -4.70
C ALA A 102 -13.89 3.38 -5.08
N ASN A 103 -13.50 4.56 -5.59
CA ASN A 103 -14.44 5.65 -5.88
C ASN A 103 -15.05 5.60 -7.28
N ASN A 104 -14.46 4.86 -8.20
CA ASN A 104 -14.93 4.72 -9.58
C ASN A 104 -15.47 3.31 -9.85
N GLU A 105 -14.58 2.33 -10.04
CA GLU A 105 -14.92 0.98 -10.49
C GLU A 105 -15.79 0.23 -9.47
N ALA A 106 -15.34 0.17 -8.22
CA ALA A 106 -16.10 -0.52 -7.17
C ALA A 106 -17.46 0.14 -6.92
N LYS A 107 -17.53 1.47 -6.96
CA LYS A 107 -18.79 2.20 -6.85
C LYS A 107 -19.74 1.88 -8.00
N GLN A 108 -19.25 1.89 -9.24
CA GLN A 108 -20.05 1.57 -10.43
C GLN A 108 -20.53 0.11 -10.41
N MET A 109 -19.68 -0.85 -9.95
CA MET A 109 -20.11 -2.24 -9.76
C MET A 109 -21.30 -2.32 -8.81
N VAL A 110 -21.21 -1.67 -7.63
CA VAL A 110 -22.30 -1.67 -6.66
C VAL A 110 -23.57 -1.04 -7.23
N GLU A 111 -23.48 0.08 -7.95
CA GLU A 111 -24.63 0.72 -8.60
C GLU A 111 -25.35 -0.23 -9.56
N ILE A 112 -24.62 -1.07 -10.28
CA ILE A 112 -25.21 -2.08 -11.19
C ILE A 112 -25.78 -3.25 -10.41
N MET A 113 -25.02 -3.80 -9.44
CA MET A 113 -25.40 -4.99 -8.68
C MET A 113 -26.58 -4.74 -7.72
N THR A 114 -26.89 -3.49 -7.43
CA THR A 114 -28.04 -3.08 -6.60
C THR A 114 -29.32 -2.80 -7.39
N LYS A 115 -29.30 -2.94 -8.75
CA LYS A 115 -30.50 -2.81 -9.57
C LYS A 115 -31.50 -3.92 -9.29
N ASP A 116 -32.80 -3.62 -9.49
CA ASP A 116 -33.81 -4.67 -9.49
C ASP A 116 -33.50 -5.74 -10.53
N THR A 117 -33.60 -7.01 -10.16
CA THR A 117 -33.26 -8.15 -11.03
C THR A 117 -33.95 -8.09 -12.38
N SER A 118 -35.19 -7.55 -12.45
CA SER A 118 -35.95 -7.38 -13.68
C SER A 118 -35.41 -6.26 -14.60
N SER A 119 -34.53 -5.40 -14.08
CA SER A 119 -33.94 -4.27 -14.82
C SER A 119 -32.48 -4.52 -15.23
N VAL A 120 -31.89 -5.62 -14.77
CA VAL A 120 -30.51 -6.00 -15.13
C VAL A 120 -30.45 -6.47 -16.57
N THR A 121 -29.56 -5.91 -17.37
CA THR A 121 -29.36 -6.23 -18.78
C THR A 121 -28.10 -7.09 -18.98
N GLU A 122 -27.96 -7.73 -20.12
CA GLU A 122 -26.72 -8.42 -20.51
C GLU A 122 -25.50 -7.45 -20.54
N LEU A 123 -25.74 -6.18 -20.91
CA LEU A 123 -24.70 -5.16 -20.87
C LEU A 123 -24.26 -4.86 -19.42
N ASP A 124 -25.18 -4.84 -18.47
CA ASP A 124 -24.84 -4.66 -17.04
C ASP A 124 -23.96 -5.80 -16.55
N ILE A 125 -24.30 -7.05 -16.88
CA ILE A 125 -23.50 -8.23 -16.49
C ILE A 125 -22.09 -8.14 -17.07
N LYS A 126 -22.00 -7.82 -18.37
CA LYS A 126 -20.70 -7.63 -19.01
C LYS A 126 -19.91 -6.48 -18.37
N THR A 127 -20.56 -5.37 -18.06
CA THR A 127 -19.90 -4.21 -17.43
C THR A 127 -19.34 -4.56 -16.05
N VAL A 128 -20.08 -5.31 -15.23
CA VAL A 128 -19.58 -5.78 -13.91
C VAL A 128 -18.34 -6.66 -14.09
N SER A 129 -18.34 -7.58 -15.06
CA SER A 129 -17.16 -8.40 -15.38
C SER A 129 -15.97 -7.55 -15.80
N ASP A 130 -16.15 -6.61 -16.72
CA ASP A 130 -15.09 -5.73 -17.22
C ASP A 130 -14.51 -4.85 -16.08
N LEU A 131 -15.36 -4.38 -15.15
CA LEU A 131 -14.96 -3.61 -13.98
C LEU A 131 -14.17 -4.48 -12.97
N SER A 132 -14.60 -5.73 -12.76
CA SER A 132 -13.88 -6.68 -11.90
C SER A 132 -12.47 -6.98 -12.44
N ASP A 133 -12.37 -7.25 -13.73
CA ASP A 133 -11.10 -7.48 -14.41
C ASP A 133 -10.16 -6.27 -14.28
N LYS A 134 -10.69 -5.06 -14.44
CA LYS A 134 -9.94 -3.82 -14.27
C LYS A 134 -9.47 -3.64 -12.84
N LEU A 135 -10.36 -3.86 -11.85
CA LEU A 135 -10.01 -3.81 -10.41
C LEU A 135 -8.83 -4.74 -10.10
N ASN A 136 -8.92 -6.01 -10.53
CA ASN A 136 -7.87 -7.00 -10.29
C ASN A 136 -6.56 -6.58 -10.96
N LYS A 137 -6.59 -6.24 -12.25
CA LYS A 137 -5.40 -5.87 -13.01
C LYS A 137 -4.66 -4.67 -12.42
N GLU A 138 -5.37 -3.57 -12.14
CA GLU A 138 -4.73 -2.36 -11.63
C GLU A 138 -4.22 -2.56 -10.18
N THR A 139 -4.91 -3.38 -9.38
CA THR A 139 -4.43 -3.78 -8.06
C THR A 139 -3.14 -4.59 -8.14
N ASP A 140 -3.08 -5.59 -9.03
CA ASP A 140 -1.90 -6.43 -9.22
C ASP A 140 -0.69 -5.61 -9.68
N GLU A 141 -0.89 -4.69 -10.63
CA GLU A 141 0.15 -3.80 -11.11
C GLU A 141 0.69 -2.88 -9.99
N ALA A 142 -0.21 -2.31 -9.19
CA ALA A 142 0.17 -1.45 -8.06
C ALA A 142 0.85 -2.26 -6.94
N THR A 143 0.39 -3.48 -6.67
CA THR A 143 0.99 -4.40 -5.70
C THR A 143 2.42 -4.75 -6.10
N LYS A 144 2.62 -5.14 -7.35
CA LYS A 144 3.96 -5.44 -7.85
C LYS A 144 4.91 -4.25 -7.71
N LEU A 145 4.44 -3.05 -8.04
CA LEU A 145 5.27 -1.84 -7.93
C LEU A 145 5.74 -1.59 -6.49
N ILE A 146 4.84 -1.72 -5.51
CA ILE A 146 5.21 -1.48 -4.10
C ILE A 146 6.08 -2.61 -3.54
N GLU A 147 5.83 -3.87 -3.91
CA GLU A 147 6.65 -5.01 -3.50
C GLU A 147 8.08 -4.89 -4.03
N ASP A 148 8.25 -4.55 -5.30
CA ASP A 148 9.56 -4.34 -5.90
C ASP A 148 10.33 -3.20 -5.19
N ALA A 149 9.64 -2.09 -4.89
CA ALA A 149 10.23 -0.96 -4.18
C ALA A 149 10.57 -1.30 -2.71
N GLN A 150 9.72 -2.07 -2.03
CA GLN A 150 9.99 -2.56 -0.68
C GLN A 150 11.22 -3.47 -0.65
N GLN A 151 11.33 -4.42 -1.60
CA GLN A 151 12.49 -5.30 -1.68
C GLN A 151 13.80 -4.54 -1.91
N GLN A 152 13.77 -3.48 -2.73
CA GLN A 152 14.93 -2.61 -2.93
C GLN A 152 15.29 -1.88 -1.64
N PHE A 153 14.30 -1.35 -0.92
CA PHE A 153 14.48 -0.68 0.37
C PHE A 153 15.08 -1.62 1.42
N VAL A 154 14.56 -2.84 1.53
CA VAL A 154 15.08 -3.90 2.43
C VAL A 154 16.55 -4.22 2.16
N LYS A 155 16.90 -4.42 0.88
CA LYS A 155 18.28 -4.69 0.47
C LYS A 155 19.22 -3.54 0.80
N GLU A 156 18.79 -2.32 0.55
CA GLU A 156 19.58 -1.13 0.79
C GLU A 156 19.88 -0.92 2.29
N TRP A 157 18.87 -1.12 3.13
CA TRP A 157 18.98 -0.90 4.58
C TRP A 157 19.33 -2.16 5.36
N LYS A 158 19.58 -3.30 4.68
CA LYS A 158 20.10 -4.56 5.22
C LYS A 158 19.31 -5.10 6.41
N PHE A 159 17.99 -5.24 6.25
CA PHE A 159 17.13 -5.92 7.21
C PHE A 159 16.33 -7.03 6.52
N GLU A 160 15.68 -7.87 7.32
CA GLU A 160 14.80 -8.94 6.83
C GLU A 160 13.35 -8.60 7.12
N LEU A 161 12.44 -8.95 6.20
CA LEU A 161 11.01 -8.85 6.43
C LEU A 161 10.57 -9.99 7.34
N ASP A 162 9.84 -9.68 8.41
CA ASP A 162 9.23 -10.72 9.24
C ASP A 162 7.99 -11.27 8.54
N HIS A 163 8.15 -12.42 7.86
CA HIS A 163 7.06 -13.14 7.18
C HIS A 163 6.02 -13.75 8.15
N ASN A 164 6.18 -13.60 9.47
CA ASN A 164 5.24 -14.17 10.44
C ASN A 164 4.01 -13.28 10.70
N HIS A 165 3.99 -12.04 10.26
CA HIS A 165 2.82 -11.17 10.42
C HIS A 165 1.61 -11.61 9.58
N ASP A 166 1.83 -12.21 8.40
CA ASP A 166 0.74 -12.61 7.49
C ASP A 166 -0.08 -13.82 7.98
N LYS A 167 0.47 -14.63 8.89
CA LYS A 167 -0.21 -15.86 9.37
C LYS A 167 -1.17 -15.66 10.53
N LYS A 168 -1.20 -14.49 11.17
CA LYS A 168 -2.05 -14.26 12.36
C LYS A 168 -3.43 -13.69 12.06
N HIS A 169 -3.69 -13.18 10.88
CA HIS A 169 -4.96 -12.51 10.56
C HIS A 169 -5.98 -13.35 9.76
N TYR A 170 -5.65 -14.60 9.37
CA TYR A 170 -6.56 -15.48 8.62
C TYR A 170 -7.04 -16.70 9.43
N LYS A 171 -7.26 -16.55 10.72
CA LYS A 171 -7.96 -17.57 11.53
C LYS A 171 -9.12 -16.91 12.24
N HIS A 172 -10.25 -16.82 11.54
CA HIS A 172 -11.59 -16.85 12.15
C HIS A 172 -12.60 -17.30 11.10
#